data_7f5e02c662b51c98587e45a231c92854
#
_entry.id   7f5e02c662b51c98587e45a231c92854
#
_cell.length_a   1.000
_cell.length_b   1.000
_cell.length_c   1.000
_cell.angle_alpha   90.00
_cell.angle_beta   90.00
_cell.angle_gamma   90.00
#
_symmetry.space_group_name_H-M   'P 1'
#
loop_
_entity.id
_entity.type
_entity.pdbx_description
1 polymer ?
#
loop_
_entity_poly.entity_id
_entity_poly.type
_entity_poly.pdbx_seq_one_letter_code
_entity_poly.pdbx_strand_id
1 'polypeptide(L)'
;MEPKLFKKYKKILAIDEVGRGALAGPFYVGGLLGDFKFYKKINELDVKDSKKIKESKRREIYKKIIALKPKFKIIKFTNKEVDKFGIGWCFKRAIEILYKEYRPDYILIDGKPLKIEIISGKAKFIIDGDEKIKLISTISIISKVLRDNYMIKLDRYYPFYNFKFNKGYGTKEHILAIKKYGISKHHRLSFIKEII
;
A
#
# COMPACT_ATOMS: atom_id res chain seq x y z
N MET A 1 17.93 0.56 12.23
CA MET A 1 18.47 0.94 10.89
C MET A 1 18.19 2.40 10.58
N GLU A 2 16.96 2.88 10.69
CA GLU A 2 16.55 4.25 10.31
C GLU A 2 17.34 5.38 10.99
N PRO A 3 17.60 5.37 12.31
CA PRO A 3 18.38 6.45 12.94
C PRO A 3 19.78 6.64 12.31
N LYS A 4 20.42 5.53 11.88
CA LYS A 4 21.72 5.60 11.19
C LYS A 4 21.59 6.22 9.80
N LEU A 5 20.48 5.96 9.09
CA LEU A 5 20.24 6.54 7.76
C LEU A 5 20.04 8.06 7.83
N PHE A 6 19.36 8.57 8.87
CA PHE A 6 19.17 10.01 9.05
C PHE A 6 20.45 10.77 9.41
N LYS A 7 21.54 10.09 9.79
CA LYS A 7 22.87 10.71 9.89
C LYS A 7 23.44 11.05 8.50
N LYS A 8 23.02 10.31 7.45
CA LYS A 8 23.53 10.45 6.08
C LYS A 8 22.55 11.18 5.15
N TYR A 9 21.25 10.98 5.33
CA TYR A 9 20.19 11.45 4.44
C TYR A 9 19.19 12.32 5.19
N LYS A 10 18.87 13.49 4.65
CA LYS A 10 17.90 14.42 5.25
C LYS A 10 16.45 14.01 4.97
N LYS A 11 16.19 13.49 3.75
CA LYS A 11 14.86 13.12 3.26
C LYS A 11 14.85 11.67 2.83
N ILE A 12 14.08 10.84 3.50
CA ILE A 12 13.92 9.43 3.18
C ILE A 12 12.48 9.19 2.72
N LEU A 13 12.31 8.60 1.54
CA LEU A 13 11.01 8.18 1.03
C LEU A 13 10.80 6.71 1.38
N ALA A 14 9.75 6.40 2.12
CA ALA A 14 9.30 5.04 2.38
C ALA A 14 8.15 4.68 1.44
N ILE A 15 8.17 3.48 0.87
CA ILE A 15 7.18 3.00 -0.11
C ILE A 15 6.67 1.63 0.31
N ASP A 16 5.35 1.46 0.27
CA ASP A 16 4.66 0.18 0.45
C ASP A 16 3.41 0.12 -0.44
N GLU A 17 2.92 -1.09 -0.72
CA GLU A 17 1.73 -1.31 -1.52
C GLU A 17 0.65 -2.11 -0.79
N VAL A 18 -0.60 -1.93 -1.25
CA VAL A 18 -1.75 -2.69 -0.77
C VAL A 18 -2.69 -3.09 -1.91
N GLY A 19 -3.25 -4.29 -1.82
CA GLY A 19 -4.17 -4.83 -2.81
C GLY A 19 -3.47 -5.55 -3.97
N ARG A 20 -2.22 -5.99 -3.81
CA ARG A 20 -1.47 -6.74 -4.83
C ARG A 20 -2.24 -7.98 -5.31
N GLY A 21 -2.62 -8.89 -4.41
CA GLY A 21 -3.32 -10.14 -4.71
C GLY A 21 -4.86 -10.06 -4.63
N ALA A 22 -5.44 -8.87 -4.66
CA ALA A 22 -6.89 -8.74 -4.62
C ALA A 22 -7.52 -9.06 -5.98
N LEU A 23 -8.63 -9.81 -5.99
CA LEU A 23 -9.42 -10.14 -7.19
C LEU A 23 -10.24 -8.97 -7.69
N ALA A 24 -10.53 -7.99 -6.81
CA ALA A 24 -11.33 -6.81 -7.13
C ALA A 24 -10.77 -5.54 -6.47
N GLY A 25 -11.10 -4.41 -7.09
CA GLY A 25 -10.72 -3.09 -6.60
C GLY A 25 -9.31 -2.66 -7.01
N PRO A 26 -8.93 -1.44 -6.62
CA PRO A 26 -7.69 -0.82 -7.06
C PRO A 26 -6.46 -1.41 -6.36
N PHE A 27 -5.30 -1.21 -7.01
CA PHE A 27 -3.97 -1.39 -6.44
C PHE A 27 -3.45 -0.04 -5.98
N TYR A 28 -3.03 0.07 -4.73
CA TYR A 28 -2.48 1.30 -4.15
C TYR A 28 -1.00 1.13 -3.85
N VAL A 29 -0.22 2.15 -4.20
CA VAL A 29 1.18 2.28 -3.79
C VAL A 29 1.31 3.59 -3.04
N GLY A 30 1.68 3.50 -1.77
CA GLY A 30 1.89 4.65 -0.90
C GLY A 30 3.35 5.06 -0.83
N GLY A 31 3.60 6.37 -0.85
CA GLY A 31 4.90 6.96 -0.57
C GLY A 31 4.80 7.98 0.56
N LEU A 32 5.67 7.86 1.55
CA LEU A 32 5.78 8.76 2.72
C LEU A 32 7.17 9.38 2.76
N LEU A 33 7.24 10.69 2.66
CA LEU A 33 8.49 11.43 2.85
C LEU A 33 8.70 11.73 4.33
N GLY A 34 9.76 11.19 4.92
CA GLY A 34 10.15 11.42 6.30
C GLY A 34 11.49 12.14 6.42
N ASP A 35 11.56 13.08 7.36
CA ASP A 35 12.80 13.60 7.93
C ASP A 35 13.00 13.07 9.37
N PHE A 36 14.13 13.39 9.98
CA PHE A 36 14.43 12.93 11.34
C PHE A 36 13.44 13.43 12.39
N LYS A 37 12.91 14.65 12.22
CA LYS A 37 11.90 15.25 13.13
C LYS A 37 10.59 14.46 13.07
N PHE A 38 10.13 14.12 11.88
CA PHE A 38 8.94 13.27 11.69
C PHE A 38 9.18 11.86 12.21
N TYR A 39 10.36 11.28 11.92
CA TYR A 39 10.73 9.95 12.42
C TYR A 39 10.64 9.88 13.95
N LYS A 40 11.16 10.88 14.70
CA LYS A 40 11.04 10.91 16.17
C LYS A 40 9.59 10.83 16.61
N LYS A 41 8.69 11.62 16.00
CA LYS A 41 7.26 11.63 16.34
C LYS A 41 6.58 10.27 16.09
N ILE A 42 6.81 9.62 14.96
CA ILE A 42 6.21 8.31 14.69
C ILE A 42 6.83 7.19 15.54
N ASN A 43 8.06 7.36 16.01
CA ASN A 43 8.71 6.37 16.87
C ASN A 43 8.07 6.30 18.27
N GLU A 44 7.43 7.37 18.72
CA GLU A 44 6.62 7.41 19.94
C GLU A 44 5.27 6.72 19.79
N LEU A 45 4.79 6.56 18.53
CA LEU A 45 3.58 5.80 18.25
C LEU A 45 3.91 4.30 18.18
N ASP A 46 3.02 3.47 18.71
CA ASP A 46 3.11 2.01 18.59
C ASP A 46 2.70 1.57 17.16
N VAL A 47 3.52 2.01 16.19
CA VAL A 47 3.37 1.68 14.77
C VAL A 47 4.16 0.40 14.53
N LYS A 48 3.52 -0.74 14.72
CA LYS A 48 4.07 -2.06 14.38
C LYS A 48 3.05 -2.81 13.53
N ASP A 49 3.55 -3.59 12.58
CA ASP A 49 2.85 -4.63 11.84
C ASP A 49 1.38 -4.36 11.51
N SER A 50 1.15 -3.61 10.43
CA SER A 50 -0.19 -3.21 9.98
C SER A 50 -1.11 -4.41 9.69
N LYS A 51 -0.54 -5.58 9.38
CA LYS A 51 -1.27 -6.79 9.00
C LYS A 51 -1.77 -7.56 10.22
N LYS A 52 -1.00 -7.56 11.33
CA LYS A 52 -1.31 -8.32 12.56
C LYS A 52 -2.23 -7.58 13.53
N ILE A 53 -2.38 -6.27 13.39
CA ILE A 53 -3.27 -5.49 14.27
C ILE A 53 -4.72 -5.50 13.79
N LYS A 54 -5.67 -5.58 14.74
CA LYS A 54 -7.12 -5.51 14.47
C LYS A 54 -7.47 -4.20 13.73
N GLU A 55 -8.50 -4.24 12.88
CA GLU A 55 -8.91 -3.07 12.08
C GLU A 55 -9.19 -1.83 12.94
N SER A 56 -9.85 -2.00 14.11
CA SER A 56 -10.13 -0.89 15.03
C SER A 56 -8.86 -0.20 15.52
N LYS A 57 -7.87 -0.97 15.96
CA LYS A 57 -6.57 -0.44 16.40
C LYS A 57 -5.79 0.22 15.27
N ARG A 58 -5.83 -0.36 14.06
CA ARG A 58 -5.22 0.25 12.87
C ARG A 58 -5.83 1.61 12.56
N ARG A 59 -7.15 1.76 12.69
CA ARG A 59 -7.85 3.04 12.51
C ARG A 59 -7.48 4.06 13.58
N GLU A 60 -7.29 3.64 14.82
CA GLU A 60 -6.81 4.52 15.90
C GLU A 60 -5.39 5.05 15.59
N ILE A 61 -4.47 4.15 15.25
CA ILE A 61 -3.09 4.52 14.89
C ILE A 61 -3.09 5.44 13.65
N TYR A 62 -3.89 5.13 12.63
CA TYR A 62 -4.05 5.98 11.45
C TYR A 62 -4.44 7.42 11.83
N LYS A 63 -5.43 7.61 12.73
CA LYS A 63 -5.82 8.95 13.20
C LYS A 63 -4.65 9.68 13.86
N LYS A 64 -3.88 9.00 14.71
CA LYS A 64 -2.67 9.56 15.36
C LYS A 64 -1.61 9.96 14.32
N ILE A 65 -1.37 9.11 13.31
CA ILE A 65 -0.43 9.41 12.22
C ILE A 65 -0.88 10.66 11.46
N ILE A 66 -2.15 10.73 11.05
CA ILE A 66 -2.67 11.87 10.26
C ILE A 66 -2.60 13.18 11.06
N ALA A 67 -2.81 13.14 12.38
CA ALA A 67 -2.66 14.32 13.24
C ALA A 67 -1.24 14.93 13.22
N LEU A 68 -0.22 14.13 12.90
CA LEU A 68 1.16 14.58 12.70
C LEU A 68 1.39 15.31 11.36
N LYS A 69 0.37 15.41 10.50
CA LYS A 69 0.41 16.02 9.16
C LYS A 69 1.53 15.44 8.28
N PRO A 70 1.55 14.11 8.05
CA PRO A 70 2.59 13.45 7.25
C PRO A 70 2.58 13.94 5.79
N LYS A 71 3.76 14.01 5.18
CA LYS A 71 3.91 14.24 3.74
C LYS A 71 3.83 12.88 3.03
N PHE A 72 2.65 12.52 2.53
CA PHE A 72 2.46 11.26 1.82
C PHE A 72 1.62 11.43 0.55
N LYS A 73 1.74 10.47 -0.35
CA LYS A 73 0.93 10.37 -1.58
C LYS A 73 0.57 8.91 -1.83
N ILE A 74 -0.65 8.68 -2.29
CA ILE A 74 -1.09 7.37 -2.77
C ILE A 74 -1.22 7.42 -4.29
N ILE A 75 -0.52 6.56 -4.97
CA ILE A 75 -0.72 6.30 -6.39
C ILE A 75 -1.72 5.16 -6.50
N LYS A 76 -2.84 5.44 -7.15
CA LYS A 76 -3.93 4.49 -7.34
C LYS A 76 -3.94 4.00 -8.78
N PHE A 77 -3.91 2.69 -8.97
CA PHE A 77 -4.20 2.04 -10.24
C PHE A 77 -5.55 1.34 -10.15
N THR A 78 -6.40 1.57 -11.15
CA THR A 78 -7.68 0.88 -11.29
C THR A 78 -7.48 -0.59 -11.61
N ASN A 79 -8.51 -1.42 -11.43
CA ASN A 79 -8.47 -2.81 -11.88
C ASN A 79 -8.17 -2.92 -13.39
N LYS A 80 -8.70 -2.02 -14.24
CA LYS A 80 -8.44 -2.00 -15.68
C LYS A 80 -6.96 -1.74 -16.00
N GLU A 81 -6.31 -0.80 -15.28
CA GLU A 81 -4.88 -0.53 -15.44
C GLU A 81 -4.03 -1.72 -14.98
N VAL A 82 -4.44 -2.37 -13.88
CA VAL A 82 -3.78 -3.60 -13.41
C VAL A 82 -3.90 -4.72 -14.44
N ASP A 83 -5.08 -4.91 -15.03
CA ASP A 83 -5.30 -5.91 -16.09
C ASP A 83 -4.48 -5.61 -17.35
N LYS A 84 -4.38 -4.33 -17.73
CA LYS A 84 -3.68 -3.89 -18.94
C LYS A 84 -2.16 -3.96 -18.82
N PHE A 85 -1.61 -3.51 -17.71
CA PHE A 85 -0.16 -3.31 -17.55
C PHE A 85 0.51 -4.31 -16.60
N GLY A 86 -0.26 -5.01 -15.77
CA GLY A 86 0.24 -5.90 -14.74
C GLY A 86 0.72 -5.16 -13.47
N ILE A 87 0.70 -5.87 -12.35
CA ILE A 87 1.09 -5.35 -11.02
C ILE A 87 2.54 -4.86 -10.99
N GLY A 88 3.45 -5.59 -11.64
CA GLY A 88 4.86 -5.24 -11.65
C GLY A 88 5.13 -3.88 -12.30
N TRP A 89 4.50 -3.63 -13.45
CA TRP A 89 4.59 -2.34 -14.13
C TRP A 89 3.95 -1.24 -13.29
N CYS A 90 2.76 -1.44 -12.75
CA CYS A 90 2.09 -0.45 -11.89
C CYS A 90 2.96 -0.06 -10.70
N PHE A 91 3.61 -1.04 -10.06
CA PHE A 91 4.47 -0.78 -8.91
C PHE A 91 5.71 0.03 -9.30
N LYS A 92 6.43 -0.36 -10.37
CA LYS A 92 7.55 0.41 -10.91
C LYS A 92 7.14 1.84 -11.25
N ARG A 93 6.03 2.00 -11.96
CA ARG A 93 5.51 3.31 -12.36
C ARG A 93 5.19 4.20 -11.17
N ALA A 94 4.60 3.64 -10.11
CA ALA A 94 4.34 4.38 -8.87
C ALA A 94 5.64 4.88 -8.22
N ILE A 95 6.65 4.03 -8.13
CA ILE A 95 7.97 4.39 -7.56
C ILE A 95 8.59 5.56 -8.34
N GLU A 96 8.55 5.52 -9.68
CA GLU A 96 9.06 6.60 -10.53
C GLU A 96 8.32 7.93 -10.29
N ILE A 97 6.97 7.88 -10.19
CA ILE A 97 6.15 9.06 -9.92
C ILE A 97 6.51 9.64 -8.55
N LEU A 98 6.57 8.80 -7.51
CA LEU A 98 6.89 9.21 -6.15
C LEU A 98 8.31 9.77 -6.03
N TYR A 99 9.28 9.16 -6.73
CA TYR A 99 10.65 9.67 -6.78
C TYR A 99 10.74 11.06 -7.42
N LYS A 100 10.09 11.27 -8.57
CA LYS A 100 10.05 12.56 -9.27
C LYS A 100 9.37 13.65 -8.44
N GLU A 101 8.28 13.30 -7.74
CA GLU A 101 7.52 14.21 -6.88
C GLU A 101 8.33 14.68 -5.67
N TYR A 102 8.89 13.72 -4.92
CA TYR A 102 9.51 14.02 -3.63
C TYR A 102 11.01 14.32 -3.69
N ARG A 103 11.70 13.87 -4.74
CA ARG A 103 13.16 14.00 -4.91
C ARG A 103 13.90 13.68 -3.60
N PRO A 104 13.73 12.47 -3.04
CA PRO A 104 14.34 12.08 -1.78
C PRO A 104 15.85 11.85 -1.94
N ASP A 105 16.59 11.92 -0.83
CA ASP A 105 18.01 11.55 -0.80
C ASP A 105 18.18 10.03 -0.83
N TYR A 106 17.23 9.29 -0.21
CA TYR A 106 17.24 7.84 -0.13
C TYR A 106 15.82 7.27 -0.09
N ILE A 107 15.67 6.02 -0.57
CA ILE A 107 14.37 5.34 -0.66
C ILE A 107 14.42 4.00 0.07
N LEU A 108 13.41 3.71 0.89
CA LEU A 108 13.17 2.42 1.53
C LEU A 108 11.88 1.84 0.95
N ILE A 109 11.96 0.65 0.37
CA ILE A 109 10.84 0.03 -0.34
C ILE A 109 10.55 -1.32 0.30
N ASP A 110 9.27 -1.58 0.65
CA ASP A 110 8.86 -2.92 1.07
C ASP A 110 8.94 -3.91 -0.08
N GLY A 111 9.41 -5.14 0.21
CA GLY A 111 9.39 -6.26 -0.71
C GLY A 111 10.73 -6.66 -1.31
N LYS A 112 10.65 -7.51 -2.36
CA LYS A 112 11.82 -8.06 -3.06
C LYS A 112 12.45 -7.04 -4.00
N PRO A 113 13.78 -7.09 -4.21
CA PRO A 113 14.47 -6.21 -5.15
C PRO A 113 13.88 -6.23 -6.56
N LEU A 114 13.75 -5.03 -7.13
CA LEU A 114 13.37 -4.80 -8.52
C LEU A 114 14.38 -3.85 -9.17
N LYS A 115 14.72 -4.14 -10.42
CA LYS A 115 15.57 -3.22 -11.21
C LYS A 115 14.74 -2.01 -11.66
N ILE A 116 15.07 -0.84 -11.14
CA ILE A 116 14.45 0.45 -11.48
C ILE A 116 15.58 1.47 -11.63
N GLU A 117 15.91 1.83 -12.86
CA GLU A 117 17.11 2.61 -13.19
C GLU A 117 17.15 3.99 -12.53
N ILE A 118 16.02 4.71 -12.52
CA ILE A 118 15.95 6.09 -11.99
C ILE A 118 16.30 6.19 -10.49
N ILE A 119 16.25 5.08 -9.74
CA ILE A 119 16.56 5.02 -8.30
C ILE A 119 17.81 4.20 -8.01
N SER A 120 18.60 3.85 -9.04
CA SER A 120 19.82 3.07 -8.87
C SER A 120 20.79 3.75 -7.90
N GLY A 121 21.34 2.98 -6.95
CA GLY A 121 22.22 3.49 -5.91
C GLY A 121 21.55 4.34 -4.81
N LYS A 122 20.26 4.65 -4.95
CA LYS A 122 19.51 5.51 -4.00
C LYS A 122 18.40 4.78 -3.26
N ALA A 123 18.23 3.48 -3.46
CA ALA A 123 17.14 2.72 -2.86
C ALA A 123 17.62 1.44 -2.21
N LYS A 124 16.88 1.01 -1.19
CA LYS A 124 17.01 -0.30 -0.56
C LYS A 124 15.63 -0.96 -0.47
N PHE A 125 15.53 -2.16 -1.02
CA PHE A 125 14.40 -3.05 -0.84
C PHE A 125 14.57 -3.84 0.46
N ILE A 126 13.50 -4.01 1.21
CA ILE A 126 13.51 -4.65 2.53
C ILE A 126 12.34 -5.60 2.59
N ILE A 127 12.64 -6.90 2.67
CA ILE A 127 11.62 -7.93 2.86
C ILE A 127 11.03 -7.78 4.25
N ASP A 128 9.69 -7.75 4.34
CA ASP A 128 8.92 -7.44 5.54
C ASP A 128 9.31 -6.08 6.14
N GLY A 129 9.47 -5.09 5.26
CA GLY A 129 9.87 -3.74 5.66
C GLY A 129 8.82 -3.06 6.53
N ASP A 130 7.55 -3.39 6.36
CA ASP A 130 6.42 -2.93 7.18
C ASP A 130 6.51 -3.41 8.65
N GLU A 131 7.21 -4.50 8.92
CA GLU A 131 7.50 -4.96 10.29
C GLU A 131 8.81 -4.37 10.87
N LYS A 132 9.78 -4.06 10.00
CA LYS A 132 11.16 -3.73 10.39
C LYS A 132 11.47 -2.24 10.41
N ILE A 133 10.74 -1.44 9.62
CA ILE A 133 11.02 -0.02 9.33
C ILE A 133 9.81 0.84 9.66
N LYS A 134 9.93 1.72 10.62
CA LYS A 134 8.83 2.60 11.09
C LYS A 134 8.21 3.46 9.99
N LEU A 135 9.02 4.03 9.10
CA LEU A 135 8.50 4.80 7.98
C LEU A 135 7.68 3.93 7.01
N ILE A 136 8.13 2.69 6.73
CA ILE A 136 7.38 1.75 5.89
C ILE A 136 6.10 1.31 6.61
N SER A 137 6.17 0.92 7.88
CA SER A 137 4.98 0.60 8.70
C SER A 137 3.95 1.73 8.67
N THR A 138 4.42 2.98 8.74
CA THR A 138 3.55 4.16 8.73
C THR A 138 2.80 4.29 7.41
N ILE A 139 3.47 4.20 6.26
CA ILE A 139 2.79 4.28 4.96
C ILE A 139 1.94 3.05 4.68
N SER A 140 2.32 1.87 5.16
CA SER A 140 1.53 0.64 5.10
C SER A 140 0.16 0.84 5.77
N ILE A 141 0.13 1.36 7.00
CA ILE A 141 -1.11 1.66 7.73
C ILE A 141 -1.97 2.67 6.97
N ILE A 142 -1.38 3.77 6.49
CA ILE A 142 -2.10 4.79 5.72
C ILE A 142 -2.73 4.16 4.47
N SER A 143 -1.94 3.47 3.67
CA SER A 143 -2.38 2.84 2.42
C SER A 143 -3.48 1.81 2.65
N LYS A 144 -3.33 0.98 3.69
CA LYS A 144 -4.30 -0.04 4.07
C LYS A 144 -5.64 0.56 4.49
N VAL A 145 -5.63 1.57 5.36
CA VAL A 145 -6.88 2.22 5.81
C VAL A 145 -7.59 2.91 4.65
N LEU A 146 -6.86 3.61 3.78
CA LEU A 146 -7.46 4.30 2.64
C LEU A 146 -8.05 3.32 1.62
N ARG A 147 -7.35 2.20 1.32
CA ARG A 147 -7.87 1.20 0.41
C ARG A 147 -9.06 0.45 1.01
N ASP A 148 -9.01 0.08 2.27
CA ASP A 148 -10.13 -0.60 2.95
C ASP A 148 -11.38 0.29 2.97
N ASN A 149 -11.24 1.60 3.22
CA ASN A 149 -12.34 2.55 3.12
C ASN A 149 -12.92 2.64 1.71
N TYR A 150 -12.08 2.56 0.67
CA TYR A 150 -12.55 2.50 -0.71
C TYR A 150 -13.40 1.24 -0.95
N MET A 151 -12.94 0.07 -0.49
CA MET A 151 -13.68 -1.20 -0.65
C MET A 151 -14.97 -1.23 0.15
N ILE A 152 -14.99 -0.64 1.36
CA ILE A 152 -16.22 -0.49 2.16
C ILE A 152 -17.25 0.42 1.45
N LYS A 153 -16.78 1.50 0.81
CA LYS A 153 -17.69 2.35 0.01
C LYS A 153 -18.21 1.61 -1.22
N LEU A 154 -17.37 0.82 -1.86
CA LEU A 154 -17.74 0.03 -3.04
C LEU A 154 -18.78 -1.04 -2.71
N ASP A 155 -18.73 -1.63 -1.53
CA ASP A 155 -19.67 -2.63 -1.03
C ASP A 155 -21.12 -2.14 -1.06
N ARG A 156 -21.37 -0.84 -0.83
CA ARG A 156 -22.70 -0.25 -0.88
C ARG A 156 -23.39 -0.34 -2.26
N TYR A 157 -22.57 -0.40 -3.30
CA TYR A 157 -23.05 -0.52 -4.69
C TYR A 157 -23.04 -1.95 -5.21
N TYR A 158 -22.26 -2.83 -4.54
CA TYR A 158 -22.06 -4.23 -4.92
C TYR A 158 -22.12 -5.15 -3.69
N PRO A 159 -23.25 -5.14 -2.94
CA PRO A 159 -23.35 -5.85 -1.65
C PRO A 159 -23.16 -7.36 -1.76
N PHE A 160 -23.49 -7.95 -2.93
CA PHE A 160 -23.40 -9.39 -3.16
C PHE A 160 -21.98 -9.97 -3.08
N TYR A 161 -20.93 -9.13 -3.27
CA TYR A 161 -19.54 -9.57 -3.22
C TYR A 161 -18.89 -9.43 -1.84
N ASN A 162 -19.59 -8.81 -0.88
CA ASN A 162 -19.12 -8.64 0.49
C ASN A 162 -17.75 -7.95 0.62
N PHE A 163 -17.53 -6.93 -0.22
CA PHE A 163 -16.27 -6.16 -0.26
C PHE A 163 -15.93 -5.47 1.05
N LYS A 164 -16.93 -5.18 1.87
CA LYS A 164 -16.76 -4.62 3.21
C LYS A 164 -15.88 -5.50 4.10
N PHE A 165 -15.98 -6.82 3.98
CA PHE A 165 -15.21 -7.76 4.81
C PHE A 165 -13.98 -8.29 4.09
N ASN A 166 -14.13 -8.81 2.86
CA ASN A 166 -13.03 -9.41 2.12
C ASN A 166 -12.06 -8.41 1.47
N LYS A 167 -12.42 -7.09 1.41
CA LYS A 167 -11.63 -6.02 0.80
C LYS A 167 -11.19 -6.33 -0.65
N GLY A 168 -11.95 -7.18 -1.34
CA GLY A 168 -11.69 -7.62 -2.71
C GLY A 168 -10.70 -8.78 -2.83
N TYR A 169 -10.22 -9.34 -1.72
CA TYR A 169 -9.36 -10.54 -1.74
C TYR A 169 -10.18 -11.81 -1.98
N GLY A 170 -9.51 -12.84 -2.52
CA GLY A 170 -10.13 -14.12 -2.89
C GLY A 170 -10.45 -15.02 -1.71
N THR A 171 -11.31 -14.55 -0.78
CA THR A 171 -11.87 -15.41 0.26
C THR A 171 -12.86 -16.38 -0.36
N LYS A 172 -13.15 -17.47 0.36
CA LYS A 172 -14.12 -18.49 -0.09
C LYS A 172 -15.47 -17.87 -0.46
N GLU A 173 -15.96 -16.94 0.40
CA GLU A 173 -17.24 -16.24 0.19
C GLU A 173 -17.20 -15.37 -1.07
N HIS A 174 -16.07 -14.68 -1.33
CA HIS A 174 -15.93 -13.83 -2.52
C HIS A 174 -15.91 -14.67 -3.80
N ILE A 175 -15.19 -15.80 -3.79
CA ILE A 175 -15.15 -16.73 -4.92
C ILE A 175 -16.55 -17.32 -5.19
N LEU A 176 -17.28 -17.73 -4.15
CA LEU A 176 -18.65 -18.20 -4.29
C LEU A 176 -19.59 -17.12 -4.84
N ALA A 177 -19.42 -15.87 -4.40
CA ALA A 177 -20.20 -14.74 -4.92
C ALA A 177 -19.91 -14.50 -6.40
N ILE A 178 -18.65 -14.59 -6.84
CA ILE A 178 -18.27 -14.49 -8.26
C ILE A 178 -18.93 -15.60 -9.08
N LYS A 179 -18.89 -16.85 -8.61
CA LYS A 179 -19.54 -17.98 -9.29
C LYS A 179 -21.07 -17.84 -9.40
N LYS A 180 -21.70 -17.25 -8.37
CA LYS A 180 -23.16 -17.09 -8.31
C LYS A 180 -23.67 -15.89 -9.10
N TYR A 181 -22.99 -14.74 -9.00
CA TYR A 181 -23.49 -13.46 -9.53
C TYR A 181 -22.66 -12.95 -10.74
N GLY A 182 -21.65 -13.71 -11.16
CA GLY A 182 -20.72 -13.28 -12.19
C GLY A 182 -19.69 -12.27 -11.69
N ILE A 183 -18.97 -11.65 -12.62
CA ILE A 183 -17.97 -10.63 -12.32
C ILE A 183 -18.59 -9.22 -12.41
N SER A 184 -18.17 -8.32 -11.53
CA SER A 184 -18.50 -6.89 -11.64
C SER A 184 -17.43 -6.15 -12.44
N LYS A 185 -17.73 -4.90 -12.87
CA LYS A 185 -16.75 -4.02 -13.54
C LYS A 185 -15.53 -3.66 -12.69
N HIS A 186 -15.49 -4.03 -11.41
CA HIS A 186 -14.39 -3.77 -10.48
C HIS A 186 -13.48 -4.97 -10.26
N HIS A 187 -13.83 -6.13 -10.81
CA HIS A 187 -12.96 -7.29 -10.75
C HIS A 187 -11.78 -7.16 -11.73
N ARG A 188 -10.68 -7.82 -11.38
CA ARG A 188 -9.47 -7.92 -12.21
C ARG A 188 -9.56 -9.18 -13.04
N LEU A 189 -9.82 -9.02 -14.33
CA LEU A 189 -10.03 -10.15 -15.24
C LEU A 189 -8.82 -11.06 -15.32
N SER A 190 -7.62 -10.47 -15.30
CA SER A 190 -6.36 -11.23 -15.33
C SER A 190 -6.13 -12.12 -14.11
N PHE A 191 -6.83 -11.85 -12.97
CA PHE A 191 -6.69 -12.60 -11.72
C PHE A 191 -7.77 -13.66 -11.52
N ILE A 192 -8.84 -13.62 -12.31
CA ILE A 192 -10.03 -14.45 -12.12
C ILE A 192 -10.10 -15.59 -13.15
N LYS A 193 -9.35 -15.51 -14.24
CA LYS A 193 -9.40 -16.49 -15.35
C LYS A 193 -9.29 -17.97 -14.90
N GLU A 194 -8.61 -18.23 -13.79
CA GLU A 194 -8.45 -19.59 -13.24
C GLU A 194 -9.54 -19.95 -12.21
N ILE A 195 -10.45 -19.02 -11.89
CA ILE A 195 -11.48 -19.19 -10.85
C ILE A 195 -12.84 -19.47 -11.47
N ILE A 196 -13.07 -18.95 -12.66
CA ILE A 196 -14.27 -19.10 -13.49
C ILE A 196 -13.91 -19.83 -14.77
#